data_c506541c7f61e375803679ac2da996f0
#
_entry.id   c506541c7f61e375803679ac2da996f0
#
_cell.length_a   1.000
_cell.length_b   1.000
_cell.length_c   1.000
_cell.angle_alpha   90.00
_cell.angle_beta   90.00
_cell.angle_gamma   90.00
#
_symmetry.space_group_name_H-M   'P 1'
#
loop_
_entity.id
_entity.type
_entity.pdbx_description
1 polymer ?
#
loop_
_entity_poly.entity_id
_entity_poly.type
_entity_poly.pdbx_seq_one_letter_code
_entity_poly.pdbx_strand_id
1 'polypeptide(L)'
;MRRKSVRALVGAATGLALSMAVMPAPVEAHCQIPCGIYGDEMRFQMLEEHITTIEKSMKLIGELSADPGKNANQLTRWVMNKDNHADEMAQVVTKYFLQQRLKLDDPQWAAKVKPCHEILFYSMKAKQTTDQANVAKLRAAVEGLKKVYFTKKQAEHLEESHSEAHSR
;
A
#
# COMPACT_ATOMS: atom_id res chain seq x y z
N MET A 1 -36.37 21.94 -56.73
CA MET A 1 -36.50 21.21 -55.45
C MET A 1 -35.34 20.26 -55.13
N ARG A 2 -34.51 19.80 -56.08
CA ARG A 2 -33.41 18.79 -55.84
C ARG A 2 -32.15 19.31 -55.10
N ARG A 3 -31.82 20.60 -55.17
CA ARG A 3 -30.57 21.15 -54.59
C ARG A 3 -30.57 21.29 -53.03
N LYS A 4 -31.76 21.44 -52.43
CA LYS A 4 -31.86 21.57 -50.95
C LYS A 4 -31.68 20.24 -50.21
N SER A 5 -32.12 19.11 -50.81
CA SER A 5 -32.00 17.79 -50.24
C SER A 5 -30.54 17.28 -50.23
N VAL A 6 -29.73 17.62 -51.24
CA VAL A 6 -28.32 17.20 -51.30
C VAL A 6 -27.48 17.94 -50.25
N ARG A 7 -27.74 19.20 -49.98
CA ARG A 7 -27.05 19.98 -48.95
C ARG A 7 -27.36 19.49 -47.54
N ALA A 8 -28.57 19.01 -47.25
CA ALA A 8 -28.96 18.45 -45.97
C ALA A 8 -28.30 17.07 -45.74
N LEU A 9 -28.19 16.27 -46.79
CA LEU A 9 -27.52 14.93 -46.72
C LEU A 9 -25.99 15.07 -46.53
N VAL A 10 -25.33 16.02 -47.17
CA VAL A 10 -23.90 16.26 -47.00
C VAL A 10 -23.61 16.81 -45.60
N GLY A 11 -24.44 17.69 -45.05
CA GLY A 11 -24.29 18.20 -43.68
C GLY A 11 -24.47 17.13 -42.61
N ALA A 12 -25.42 16.17 -42.81
CA ALA A 12 -25.64 15.07 -41.88
C ALA A 12 -24.48 14.04 -41.93
N ALA A 13 -23.92 13.77 -43.11
CA ALA A 13 -22.81 12.86 -43.29
C ALA A 13 -21.51 13.40 -42.68
N THR A 14 -21.23 14.72 -42.80
CA THR A 14 -20.05 15.36 -42.18
C THR A 14 -20.17 15.44 -40.65
N GLY A 15 -21.37 15.67 -40.09
CA GLY A 15 -21.61 15.66 -38.65
C GLY A 15 -21.39 14.28 -38.04
N LEU A 16 -21.83 13.22 -38.72
CA LEU A 16 -21.66 11.83 -38.26
C LEU A 16 -20.17 11.35 -38.33
N ALA A 17 -19.46 11.78 -39.39
CA ALA A 17 -18.03 11.48 -39.54
C ALA A 17 -17.17 12.18 -38.48
N LEU A 18 -17.53 13.39 -38.05
CA LEU A 18 -16.79 14.14 -37.04
C LEU A 18 -17.02 13.58 -35.63
N SER A 19 -18.20 12.99 -35.35
CA SER A 19 -18.49 12.36 -34.07
C SER A 19 -17.79 11.02 -33.86
N MET A 20 -17.39 10.29 -34.92
CA MET A 20 -16.61 9.08 -34.87
C MET A 20 -15.11 9.33 -34.64
N ALA A 21 -14.61 10.53 -34.88
CA ALA A 21 -13.19 10.87 -34.71
C ALA A 21 -12.78 11.14 -33.24
N VAL A 22 -13.74 11.23 -32.32
CA VAL A 22 -13.50 11.42 -30.87
C VAL A 22 -13.89 10.15 -30.13
N MET A 23 -13.30 9.02 -30.51
CA MET A 23 -13.31 7.86 -29.62
C MET A 23 -12.27 8.13 -28.51
N PRO A 24 -12.68 8.20 -27.24
CA PRO A 24 -11.69 8.27 -26.17
C PRO A 24 -10.82 7.02 -26.25
N ALA A 25 -9.49 7.24 -26.27
CA ALA A 25 -8.56 6.13 -26.13
C ALA A 25 -8.93 5.32 -24.88
N PRO A 26 -8.82 3.97 -24.89
CA PRO A 26 -9.08 3.18 -23.71
C PRO A 26 -8.17 3.66 -22.60
N VAL A 27 -8.73 4.29 -21.58
CA VAL A 27 -8.01 4.69 -20.38
C VAL A 27 -7.87 3.42 -19.54
N GLU A 28 -6.64 2.91 -19.43
CA GLU A 28 -6.36 1.84 -18.48
C GLU A 28 -6.57 2.37 -17.07
N ALA A 29 -7.64 1.94 -16.43
CA ALA A 29 -7.93 2.26 -15.04
C ALA A 29 -6.98 1.48 -14.14
N HIS A 30 -6.13 2.18 -13.39
CA HIS A 30 -5.28 1.59 -12.38
C HIS A 30 -6.07 1.30 -11.10
N CYS A 31 -5.79 0.14 -10.45
CA CYS A 31 -6.53 -0.31 -9.26
C CYS A 31 -6.39 0.65 -8.07
N GLN A 32 -5.24 1.31 -7.93
CA GLN A 32 -4.98 2.34 -6.92
C GLN A 32 -3.97 3.37 -7.42
N ILE A 33 -4.25 4.63 -7.16
CA ILE A 33 -3.34 5.75 -7.36
C ILE A 33 -2.69 6.09 -6.00
N PRO A 34 -1.37 6.32 -5.94
CA PRO A 34 -0.40 6.36 -7.03
C PRO A 34 0.15 4.98 -7.40
N CYS A 35 0.02 4.62 -8.67
CA CYS A 35 0.52 3.36 -9.20
C CYS A 35 2.03 3.48 -9.52
N GLY A 36 2.88 3.23 -8.53
CA GLY A 36 4.34 3.28 -8.71
C GLY A 36 4.97 4.67 -8.89
N ILE A 37 4.20 5.76 -8.78
CA ILE A 37 4.71 7.14 -8.96
C ILE A 37 5.71 7.51 -7.84
N TYR A 38 5.50 7.01 -6.63
CA TYR A 38 6.34 7.32 -5.47
C TYR A 38 7.38 6.25 -5.14
N GLY A 39 7.52 5.24 -5.99
CA GLY A 39 8.41 4.11 -5.75
C GLY A 39 7.88 3.12 -4.70
N ASP A 40 8.30 1.88 -4.83
CA ASP A 40 7.88 0.80 -3.92
C ASP A 40 8.49 0.98 -2.52
N GLU A 41 9.63 1.67 -2.42
CA GLU A 41 10.35 1.94 -1.17
C GLU A 41 9.51 2.72 -0.16
N MET A 42 8.80 3.76 -0.59
CA MET A 42 7.90 4.52 0.29
C MET A 42 6.87 3.60 0.98
N ARG A 43 6.42 2.52 0.31
CA ARG A 43 5.50 1.56 0.91
C ARG A 43 6.15 0.74 2.01
N PHE A 44 7.43 0.40 1.88
CA PHE A 44 8.18 -0.24 2.94
C PHE A 44 8.40 0.71 4.13
N GLN A 45 8.72 1.97 3.88
CA GLN A 45 8.82 2.99 4.94
C GLN A 45 7.51 3.13 5.72
N MET A 46 6.36 3.20 5.02
CA MET A 46 5.04 3.21 5.65
C MET A 46 4.81 1.97 6.54
N LEU A 47 5.18 0.77 6.08
CA LEU A 47 5.07 -0.44 6.90
C LEU A 47 5.94 -0.35 8.17
N GLU A 48 7.15 0.19 8.08
CA GLU A 48 8.06 0.38 9.22
C GLU A 48 7.52 1.42 10.22
N GLU A 49 6.94 2.51 9.75
CA GLU A 49 6.27 3.52 10.60
C GLU A 49 5.07 2.92 11.34
N HIS A 50 4.25 2.13 10.66
CA HIS A 50 3.12 1.44 11.28
C HIS A 50 3.59 0.47 12.37
N ILE A 51 4.64 -0.32 12.11
CA ILE A 51 5.23 -1.23 13.11
C ILE A 51 5.69 -0.45 14.34
N THR A 52 6.41 0.65 14.14
CA THR A 52 6.92 1.49 15.23
C THR A 52 5.78 2.05 16.08
N THR A 53 4.68 2.45 15.44
CA THR A 53 3.50 2.96 16.13
C THR A 53 2.76 1.86 16.88
N ILE A 54 2.62 0.66 16.32
CA ILE A 54 2.04 -0.51 16.97
C ILE A 54 2.87 -0.88 18.21
N GLU A 55 4.19 -0.95 18.09
CA GLU A 55 5.13 -1.26 19.18
C GLU A 55 4.98 -0.27 20.35
N LYS A 56 5.02 1.03 20.04
CA LYS A 56 4.80 2.09 21.02
C LYS A 56 3.43 1.98 21.69
N SER A 57 2.37 1.72 20.91
CA SER A 57 1.02 1.58 21.43
C SER A 57 0.92 0.41 22.40
N MET A 58 1.46 -0.76 22.06
CA MET A 58 1.48 -1.93 22.93
C MET A 58 2.19 -1.66 24.26
N LYS A 59 3.35 -0.99 24.22
CA LYS A 59 4.10 -0.59 25.41
C LYS A 59 3.28 0.32 26.31
N LEU A 60 2.69 1.37 25.75
CA LEU A 60 1.89 2.32 26.51
C LEU A 60 0.60 1.71 27.06
N ILE A 61 -0.04 0.80 26.34
CA ILE A 61 -1.19 0.03 26.86
C ILE A 61 -0.77 -0.76 28.11
N GLY A 62 0.38 -1.43 28.08
CA GLY A 62 0.91 -2.15 29.24
C GLY A 62 1.14 -1.24 30.45
N GLU A 63 1.81 -0.11 30.24
CA GLU A 63 2.10 0.88 31.30
C GLU A 63 0.81 1.50 31.91
N LEU A 64 -0.13 1.91 31.06
CA LEU A 64 -1.39 2.55 31.47
C LEU A 64 -2.36 1.58 32.14
N SER A 65 -2.23 0.27 31.86
CA SER A 65 -3.06 -0.78 32.46
C SER A 65 -2.78 -0.98 33.95
N ALA A 66 -1.75 -0.37 34.52
CA ALA A 66 -1.47 -0.39 35.96
C ALA A 66 -2.56 0.34 36.77
N ASP A 67 -3.21 1.38 36.20
CA ASP A 67 -4.36 2.09 36.79
C ASP A 67 -5.42 2.37 35.70
N PRO A 68 -6.26 1.37 35.37
CA PRO A 68 -7.20 1.48 34.27
C PRO A 68 -8.26 2.56 34.49
N GLY A 69 -8.67 2.78 35.74
CA GLY A 69 -9.69 3.77 36.07
C GLY A 69 -9.25 5.19 35.74
N LYS A 70 -8.03 5.54 36.16
CA LYS A 70 -7.42 6.85 35.89
C LYS A 70 -7.07 7.03 34.41
N ASN A 71 -6.66 5.96 33.73
CA ASN A 71 -6.11 6.00 32.39
C ASN A 71 -7.11 5.56 31.30
N ALA A 72 -8.39 5.35 31.61
CA ALA A 72 -9.39 4.76 30.71
C ALA A 72 -9.43 5.41 29.33
N ASN A 73 -9.43 6.75 29.27
CA ASN A 73 -9.44 7.48 27.98
C ASN A 73 -8.16 7.22 27.16
N GLN A 74 -6.99 7.25 27.80
CA GLN A 74 -5.73 7.02 27.09
C GLN A 74 -5.57 5.55 26.66
N LEU A 75 -5.99 4.61 27.48
CA LEU A 75 -6.03 3.19 27.12
C LEU A 75 -6.86 2.96 25.86
N THR A 76 -8.10 3.50 25.83
CA THR A 76 -8.96 3.39 24.64
C THR A 76 -8.28 3.96 23.40
N ARG A 77 -7.67 5.13 23.49
CA ARG A 77 -6.99 5.79 22.39
C ARG A 77 -5.81 4.96 21.87
N TRP A 78 -4.98 4.40 22.74
CA TRP A 78 -3.84 3.61 22.33
C TRP A 78 -4.24 2.25 21.75
N VAL A 79 -5.31 1.62 22.27
CA VAL A 79 -5.87 0.42 21.65
C VAL A 79 -6.36 0.70 20.22
N MET A 80 -7.15 1.75 20.04
CA MET A 80 -7.64 2.17 18.72
C MET A 80 -6.49 2.51 17.76
N ASN A 81 -5.48 3.25 18.24
CA ASN A 81 -4.33 3.60 17.45
C ASN A 81 -3.56 2.35 16.97
N LYS A 82 -3.32 1.39 17.86
CA LYS A 82 -2.70 0.10 17.55
C LYS A 82 -3.47 -0.65 16.47
N ASP A 83 -4.77 -0.74 16.61
CA ASP A 83 -5.65 -1.46 15.71
C ASP A 83 -5.72 -0.79 14.33
N ASN A 84 -5.84 0.53 14.28
CA ASN A 84 -5.86 1.29 13.03
C ASN A 84 -4.56 1.09 12.23
N HIS A 85 -3.39 1.22 12.87
CA HIS A 85 -2.12 1.02 12.20
C HIS A 85 -1.92 -0.42 11.72
N ALA A 86 -2.44 -1.41 12.44
CA ALA A 86 -2.44 -2.81 11.98
C ALA A 86 -3.34 -3.02 10.75
N ASP A 87 -4.50 -2.35 10.69
CA ASP A 87 -5.41 -2.39 9.55
C ASP A 87 -4.82 -1.65 8.33
N GLU A 88 -4.16 -0.52 8.53
CA GLU A 88 -3.46 0.22 7.47
C GLU A 88 -2.31 -0.61 6.87
N MET A 89 -1.52 -1.31 7.69
CA MET A 89 -0.54 -2.28 7.20
C MET A 89 -1.17 -3.35 6.33
N ALA A 90 -2.26 -3.95 6.80
CA ALA A 90 -2.98 -4.97 6.04
C ALA A 90 -3.49 -4.43 4.70
N GLN A 91 -3.95 -3.18 4.65
CA GLN A 91 -4.36 -2.51 3.42
C GLN A 91 -3.19 -2.28 2.46
N VAL A 92 -2.03 -1.82 2.94
CA VAL A 92 -0.84 -1.66 2.10
C VAL A 92 -0.45 -3.01 1.47
N VAL A 93 -0.41 -4.08 2.27
CA VAL A 93 -0.02 -5.40 1.78
C VAL A 93 -1.05 -5.95 0.77
N THR A 94 -2.34 -5.88 1.08
CA THR A 94 -3.38 -6.45 0.21
C THR A 94 -3.58 -5.66 -1.06
N LYS A 95 -3.74 -4.33 -0.95
CA LYS A 95 -4.11 -3.49 -2.09
C LYS A 95 -2.91 -3.09 -2.95
N TYR A 96 -1.75 -2.90 -2.34
CA TYR A 96 -0.56 -2.51 -3.10
C TYR A 96 0.28 -3.72 -3.51
N PHE A 97 0.81 -4.49 -2.58
CA PHE A 97 1.69 -5.60 -2.93
C PHE A 97 0.95 -6.73 -3.63
N LEU A 98 -0.04 -7.34 -2.99
CA LEU A 98 -0.72 -8.53 -3.52
C LEU A 98 -1.55 -8.25 -4.78
N GLN A 99 -2.30 -7.15 -4.83
CA GLN A 99 -3.17 -6.87 -5.97
C GLN A 99 -2.45 -6.25 -7.16
N GLN A 100 -1.43 -5.41 -6.94
CA GLN A 100 -0.85 -4.62 -8.02
C GLN A 100 0.57 -5.03 -8.40
N ARG A 101 1.41 -5.37 -7.40
CA ARG A 101 2.84 -5.52 -7.61
C ARG A 101 3.30 -6.95 -7.82
N LEU A 102 2.69 -7.91 -7.16
CA LEU A 102 3.03 -9.32 -7.28
C LEU A 102 2.28 -9.94 -8.47
N LYS A 103 3.02 -10.19 -9.55
CA LYS A 103 2.47 -10.80 -10.76
C LYS A 103 2.52 -12.33 -10.66
N LEU A 104 1.52 -13.03 -11.21
CA LEU A 104 1.43 -14.50 -11.16
C LEU A 104 2.55 -15.19 -11.95
N ASP A 105 3.10 -14.51 -12.94
CA ASP A 105 4.21 -14.96 -13.79
C ASP A 105 5.59 -14.60 -13.24
N ASP A 106 5.68 -13.93 -12.06
CA ASP A 106 6.95 -13.63 -11.39
C ASP A 106 7.60 -14.94 -10.91
N PRO A 107 8.83 -15.28 -11.34
CA PRO A 107 9.54 -16.48 -10.89
C PRO A 107 9.72 -16.55 -9.36
N GLN A 108 9.70 -15.40 -8.68
CA GLN A 108 9.83 -15.29 -7.23
C GLN A 108 8.47 -15.11 -6.53
N TRP A 109 7.36 -15.31 -7.22
CA TRP A 109 6.02 -15.07 -6.69
C TRP A 109 5.79 -15.73 -5.33
N ALA A 110 6.07 -17.01 -5.20
CA ALA A 110 5.90 -17.75 -3.95
C ALA A 110 6.77 -17.19 -2.80
N ALA A 111 8.01 -16.80 -3.10
CA ALA A 111 8.92 -16.22 -2.13
C ALA A 111 8.44 -14.84 -1.63
N LYS A 112 7.73 -14.07 -2.47
CA LYS A 112 7.16 -12.77 -2.12
C LYS A 112 5.80 -12.89 -1.43
N VAL A 113 4.96 -13.84 -1.81
CA VAL A 113 3.64 -14.04 -1.21
C VAL A 113 3.72 -14.52 0.25
N LYS A 114 4.67 -15.40 0.56
CA LYS A 114 4.85 -15.90 1.93
C LYS A 114 5.03 -14.79 2.96
N PRO A 115 6.01 -13.86 2.83
CA PRO A 115 6.14 -12.76 3.79
C PRO A 115 4.94 -11.80 3.76
N CYS A 116 4.27 -11.57 2.64
CA CYS A 116 3.02 -10.82 2.62
C CYS A 116 1.97 -11.45 3.54
N HIS A 117 1.77 -12.76 3.47
CA HIS A 117 0.85 -13.47 4.35
C HIS A 117 1.29 -13.39 5.81
N GLU A 118 2.58 -13.52 6.10
CA GLU A 118 3.12 -13.35 7.46
C GLU A 118 2.84 -11.96 8.03
N ILE A 119 2.99 -10.89 7.23
CA ILE A 119 2.64 -9.52 7.64
C ILE A 119 1.15 -9.44 7.99
N LEU A 120 0.26 -9.95 7.15
CA LEU A 120 -1.19 -9.95 7.41
C LEU A 120 -1.54 -10.72 8.69
N PHE A 121 -0.93 -11.89 8.88
CA PHE A 121 -1.15 -12.72 10.05
C PHE A 121 -0.69 -12.03 11.35
N TYR A 122 0.51 -11.45 11.36
CA TYR A 122 1.03 -10.77 12.55
C TYR A 122 0.39 -9.41 12.79
N SER A 123 -0.09 -8.70 11.76
CA SER A 123 -0.96 -7.52 11.93
C SER A 123 -2.25 -7.87 12.68
N MET A 124 -2.90 -8.97 12.31
CA MET A 124 -4.06 -9.49 13.04
C MET A 124 -3.70 -9.85 14.50
N LYS A 125 -2.54 -10.53 14.72
CA LYS A 125 -2.07 -10.85 16.06
C LYS A 125 -1.80 -9.60 16.89
N ALA A 126 -1.22 -8.57 16.31
CA ALA A 126 -0.98 -7.29 16.97
C ALA A 126 -2.28 -6.63 17.46
N LYS A 127 -3.41 -6.83 16.78
CA LYS A 127 -4.72 -6.35 17.27
C LYS A 127 -5.21 -7.12 18.49
N GLN A 128 -4.91 -8.41 18.58
CA GLN A 128 -5.44 -9.32 19.60
C GLN A 128 -4.71 -9.27 20.94
N THR A 129 -3.48 -8.73 20.99
CA THR A 129 -2.62 -8.80 22.18
C THR A 129 -1.63 -7.63 22.23
N THR A 130 -1.00 -7.43 23.37
CA THR A 130 0.13 -6.50 23.57
C THR A 130 1.49 -7.22 23.65
N ASP A 131 1.54 -8.49 23.25
CA ASP A 131 2.78 -9.28 23.23
C ASP A 131 3.75 -8.75 22.15
N GLN A 132 4.86 -8.18 22.61
CA GLN A 132 5.92 -7.61 21.78
C GLN A 132 6.58 -8.61 20.83
N ALA A 133 6.49 -9.93 21.13
CA ALA A 133 7.00 -10.95 20.23
C ALA A 133 6.31 -10.94 18.86
N ASN A 134 5.04 -10.50 18.78
CA ASN A 134 4.34 -10.35 17.50
C ASN A 134 4.89 -9.17 16.68
N VAL A 135 5.33 -8.09 17.33
CA VAL A 135 5.98 -6.96 16.66
C VAL A 135 7.32 -7.38 16.05
N ALA A 136 8.13 -8.15 16.80
CA ALA A 136 9.40 -8.68 16.29
C ALA A 136 9.20 -9.56 15.03
N LYS A 137 8.18 -10.43 15.05
CA LYS A 137 7.82 -11.27 13.89
C LYS A 137 7.29 -10.45 12.73
N LEU A 138 6.50 -9.41 13.01
CA LEU A 138 5.98 -8.49 12.00
C LEU A 138 7.13 -7.74 11.29
N ARG A 139 8.09 -7.23 12.06
CA ARG A 139 9.30 -6.58 11.54
C ARG A 139 10.12 -7.55 10.68
N ALA A 140 10.35 -8.77 11.15
CA ALA A 140 11.05 -9.81 10.39
C ALA A 140 10.35 -10.15 9.06
N ALA A 141 9.00 -10.17 9.04
CA ALA A 141 8.24 -10.43 7.83
C ALA A 141 8.36 -9.28 6.81
N VAL A 142 8.34 -8.01 7.25
CA VAL A 142 8.56 -6.85 6.38
C VAL A 142 9.97 -6.86 5.80
N GLU A 143 10.99 -7.11 6.62
CA GLU A 143 12.38 -7.24 6.16
C GLU A 143 12.55 -8.42 5.18
N GLY A 144 11.88 -9.55 5.46
CA GLY A 144 11.84 -10.70 4.57
C GLY A 144 11.25 -10.35 3.20
N LEU A 145 10.14 -9.61 3.17
CA LEU A 145 9.56 -9.11 1.92
C LEU A 145 10.51 -8.17 1.19
N LYS A 146 11.10 -7.21 1.89
CA LYS A 146 12.04 -6.22 1.30
C LYS A 146 13.22 -6.90 0.61
N LYS A 147 13.81 -7.92 1.25
CA LYS A 147 14.94 -8.69 0.69
C LYS A 147 14.64 -9.43 -0.60
N VAL A 148 13.43 -10.01 -0.72
CA VAL A 148 13.04 -10.76 -1.92
C VAL A 148 12.41 -9.85 -2.98
N TYR A 149 11.97 -8.65 -2.58
CA TYR A 149 11.32 -7.70 -3.46
C TYR A 149 12.32 -6.90 -4.29
N PHE A 150 13.35 -6.38 -3.66
CA PHE A 150 14.41 -5.63 -4.33
C PHE A 150 15.54 -6.55 -4.79
N THR A 151 16.03 -6.33 -6.00
CA THR A 151 17.28 -6.96 -6.45
C THR A 151 18.46 -6.38 -5.66
N LYS A 152 19.57 -7.13 -5.54
CA LYS A 152 20.78 -6.63 -4.85
C LYS A 152 21.20 -5.23 -5.33
N LYS A 153 21.19 -4.99 -6.64
CA LYS A 153 21.55 -3.70 -7.23
C LYS A 153 20.61 -2.56 -6.85
N GLN A 154 19.30 -2.85 -6.70
CA GLN A 154 18.33 -1.86 -6.24
C GLN A 154 18.46 -1.60 -4.75
N ALA A 155 18.76 -2.61 -3.94
CA ALA A 155 18.97 -2.46 -2.51
C ALA A 155 20.23 -1.61 -2.22
N GLU A 156 21.34 -1.84 -2.89
CA GLU A 156 22.57 -1.06 -2.76
C GLU A 156 22.36 0.42 -3.10
N HIS A 157 21.64 0.73 -4.18
CA HIS A 157 21.33 2.11 -4.56
C HIS A 157 20.44 2.82 -3.53
N LEU A 158 19.52 2.09 -2.91
CA LEU A 158 18.64 2.63 -1.87
C LEU A 158 19.42 2.95 -0.58
N GLU A 159 20.34 2.09 -0.16
CA GLU A 159 21.18 2.31 1.00
C GLU A 159 22.11 3.53 0.80
N GLU A 160 22.68 3.71 -0.39
CA GLU A 160 23.49 4.88 -0.74
C GLU A 160 22.67 6.18 -0.67
N SER A 161 21.47 6.20 -1.25
CA SER A 161 20.60 7.39 -1.26
C SER A 161 20.15 7.80 0.15
N HIS A 162 19.91 6.83 1.04
CA HIS A 162 19.57 7.10 2.44
C HIS A 162 20.75 7.66 3.25
N SER A 163 21.96 7.15 3.00
CA SER A 163 23.16 7.65 3.69
C SER A 163 23.46 9.10 3.33
N GLU A 164 23.26 9.48 2.07
CA GLU A 164 23.45 10.86 1.61
C GLU A 164 22.39 11.83 2.18
N ALA A 165 21.16 11.38 2.36
CA ALA A 165 20.09 12.20 2.92
C ALA A 165 20.27 12.49 4.42
N HIS A 166 20.94 11.62 5.17
CA HIS A 166 21.23 11.79 6.59
C HIS A 166 22.53 12.59 6.87
N SER A 167 23.34 12.83 5.84
CA SER A 167 24.61 13.59 5.95
C SER A 167 24.45 15.09 5.64
N ARG A 168 23.26 15.55 5.34
CA ARG A 168 22.92 16.96 5.08
C ARG A 168 22.04 17.54 6.19
#